data_982a0ccda4577e8180d8c2e4bb8d0a5f
#
_entry.id   982a0ccda4577e8180d8c2e4bb8d0a5f
#
_cell.length_a   1.000
_cell.length_b   1.000
_cell.length_c   1.000
_cell.angle_alpha   90.00
_cell.angle_beta   90.00
_cell.angle_gamma   90.00
#
_symmetry.space_group_name_H-M   'P 1'
#
loop_
_entity.id
_entity.type
_entity.pdbx_description
1 polymer ?
#
loop_
_entity_poly.entity_id
_entity_poly.type
_entity_poly.pdbx_seq_one_letter_code
_entity_poly.pdbx_strand_id
1 'polypeptide(L)'
;MLKAGNACVELFEYQSPEPKRRESMRPVCDHGITHLCLQVTDIGAEYKRLEAAGMTFHCSPKRVGSDILATYGRDPDGNVVELLEVPAESPLAVVAS
;
A
#
# COMPACT_ATOMS: atom_id res chain seq x y z
N MET A 1 5.52 -13.07 8.52
CA MET A 1 4.77 -13.20 7.25
C MET A 1 3.35 -12.69 7.46
N LEU A 2 2.89 -11.84 6.56
CA LEU A 2 1.53 -11.30 6.58
C LEU A 2 0.76 -11.87 5.40
N LYS A 3 -0.45 -12.35 5.65
CA LYS A 3 -1.30 -12.94 4.61
C LYS A 3 -2.41 -11.96 4.20
N ALA A 4 -2.62 -11.82 2.91
CA ALA A 4 -3.71 -11.02 2.34
C ALA A 4 -4.33 -11.80 1.16
N GLY A 5 -5.49 -12.41 1.38
CA GLY A 5 -6.11 -13.27 0.39
C GLY A 5 -5.23 -14.48 0.07
N ASN A 6 -4.86 -14.66 -1.19
CA ASN A 6 -3.97 -15.74 -1.64
C ASN A 6 -2.51 -15.27 -1.80
N ALA A 7 -2.19 -14.06 -1.33
CA ALA A 7 -0.83 -13.51 -1.37
C ALA A 7 -0.26 -13.41 0.04
N CYS A 8 1.05 -13.45 0.13
CA CYS A 8 1.75 -13.24 1.39
C CYS A 8 2.81 -12.17 1.20
N VAL A 9 2.98 -11.35 2.23
CA VAL A 9 4.07 -10.39 2.32
C VAL A 9 5.04 -10.91 3.38
N GLU A 10 6.28 -11.17 2.98
CA GLU A 10 7.32 -11.58 3.90
C GLU A 10 8.13 -10.36 4.30
N LEU A 11 8.25 -10.14 5.61
CA LEU A 11 9.06 -9.08 6.18
C LEU A 11 10.26 -9.72 6.85
N PHE A 12 11.45 -9.23 6.52
CA PHE A 12 12.71 -9.67 7.10
C PHE A 12 13.41 -8.50 7.75
N GLU A 13 13.81 -8.71 8.99
CA GLU A 13 14.70 -7.78 9.68
C GLU A 13 16.09 -8.41 9.73
N TYR A 14 17.06 -7.78 9.05
CA TYR A 14 18.42 -8.26 9.01
C TYR A 14 19.24 -7.65 10.15
N GLN A 15 19.85 -8.51 10.95
CA GLN A 15 20.82 -8.10 11.96
C GLN A 15 22.22 -8.22 11.45
N SER A 16 22.45 -9.18 10.51
CA SER A 16 23.74 -9.42 9.86
C SER A 16 23.49 -9.99 8.46
N PRO A 17 24.09 -9.42 7.40
CA PRO A 17 24.86 -8.18 7.41
C PRO A 17 24.01 -6.96 7.78
N GLU A 18 24.67 -5.90 8.24
CA GLU A 18 23.97 -4.68 8.59
C GLU A 18 23.31 -4.07 7.34
N PRO A 19 21.99 -3.80 7.38
CA PRO A 19 21.29 -3.28 6.22
C PRO A 19 21.66 -1.81 5.96
N LYS A 20 21.79 -1.48 4.67
CA LYS A 20 21.97 -0.09 4.24
C LYS A 20 20.63 0.58 4.11
N ARG A 21 20.50 1.77 4.67
CA ARG A 21 19.32 2.60 4.47
C ARG A 21 19.33 3.18 3.06
N ARG A 22 18.15 3.37 2.50
CA ARG A 22 18.02 4.13 1.25
C ARG A 22 18.41 5.58 1.52
N GLU A 23 19.20 6.16 0.62
CA GLU A 23 19.65 7.55 0.75
C GLU A 23 18.49 8.52 0.59
N SER A 24 17.48 8.17 -0.19
CA SER A 24 16.28 8.97 -0.40
C SER A 24 15.10 8.08 -0.72
N MET A 25 13.89 8.61 -0.59
CA MET A 25 12.69 7.95 -1.06
C MET A 25 12.73 7.92 -2.59
N ARG A 26 12.83 6.72 -3.17
CA ARG A 26 12.88 6.58 -4.61
C ARG A 26 11.58 7.07 -5.24
N PRO A 27 11.67 7.88 -6.33
CA PRO A 27 10.49 8.22 -7.11
C PRO A 27 9.84 6.96 -7.70
N VAL A 28 8.51 6.92 -7.70
CA VAL A 28 7.77 5.76 -8.22
C VAL A 28 7.88 5.62 -9.74
N CYS A 29 8.40 6.64 -10.44
CA CYS A 29 8.63 6.58 -11.88
C CYS A 29 9.92 5.84 -12.26
N ASP A 30 10.79 5.54 -11.30
CA ASP A 30 12.01 4.79 -11.57
C ASP A 30 11.70 3.33 -11.85
N HIS A 31 12.58 2.67 -12.62
CA HIS A 31 12.41 1.26 -12.95
C HIS A 31 12.48 0.35 -11.72
N GLY A 32 11.75 -0.73 -11.77
CA GLY A 32 11.65 -1.73 -10.72
C GLY A 32 10.25 -1.81 -10.16
N ILE A 33 10.05 -2.69 -9.20
CA ILE A 33 8.78 -2.77 -8.46
C ILE A 33 8.71 -1.53 -7.56
N THR A 34 7.66 -0.72 -7.73
CA THR A 34 7.55 0.57 -7.05
C THR A 34 6.64 0.55 -5.83
N HIS A 35 5.63 -0.30 -5.84
CA HIS A 35 4.67 -0.36 -4.74
C HIS A 35 3.93 -1.68 -4.73
N LEU A 36 3.28 -1.96 -3.62
CA LEU A 36 2.28 -3.01 -3.51
C LEU A 36 0.91 -2.35 -3.28
N CYS A 37 -0.13 -3.03 -3.72
CA CYS A 37 -1.50 -2.54 -3.59
C CYS A 37 -2.30 -3.48 -2.70
N LEU A 38 -2.99 -2.92 -1.72
CA LEU A 38 -3.91 -3.64 -0.85
C LEU A 38 -5.33 -3.15 -1.12
N GLN A 39 -6.21 -4.07 -1.47
CA GLN A 39 -7.61 -3.74 -1.67
C GLN A 39 -8.32 -3.72 -0.33
N VAL A 40 -9.13 -2.67 -0.11
CA VAL A 40 -9.87 -2.46 1.14
C VAL A 40 -11.34 -2.20 0.84
N THR A 41 -12.21 -2.36 1.83
CA THR A 41 -13.65 -2.18 1.66
C THR A 41 -14.13 -0.77 2.00
N ASP A 42 -13.41 -0.06 2.86
CA ASP A 42 -13.72 1.32 3.26
C ASP A 42 -12.41 2.11 3.32
N ILE A 43 -12.03 2.69 2.19
CA ILE A 43 -10.75 3.37 2.06
C ILE A 43 -10.67 4.61 2.94
N GLY A 44 -11.79 5.31 3.14
CA GLY A 44 -11.82 6.49 4.00
C GLY A 44 -11.49 6.15 5.45
N ALA A 45 -12.07 5.07 5.96
CA ALA A 45 -11.81 4.60 7.32
C ALA A 45 -10.38 4.09 7.47
N GLU A 46 -9.89 3.32 6.50
CA GLU A 46 -8.52 2.81 6.51
C GLU A 46 -7.48 3.93 6.42
N TYR A 47 -7.73 4.92 5.57
CA TYR A 47 -6.88 6.10 5.47
C TYR A 47 -6.74 6.80 6.81
N LYS A 48 -7.86 7.07 7.48
CA LYS A 48 -7.85 7.74 8.78
C LYS A 48 -7.13 6.91 9.85
N ARG A 49 -7.40 5.60 9.86
CA ARG A 49 -6.79 4.69 10.82
C ARG A 49 -5.28 4.64 10.67
N LEU A 50 -4.80 4.52 9.44
CA LEU A 50 -3.37 4.42 9.15
C LEU A 50 -2.66 5.76 9.35
N GLU A 51 -3.30 6.87 8.99
CA GLU A 51 -2.75 8.20 9.25
C GLU A 51 -2.58 8.44 10.76
N ALA A 52 -3.56 8.06 11.56
CA ALA A 52 -3.49 8.14 13.01
C ALA A 52 -2.40 7.24 13.58
N ALA A 53 -2.09 6.12 12.93
CA ALA A 53 -1.02 5.21 13.32
C ALA A 53 0.37 5.67 12.87
N GLY A 54 0.47 6.79 12.16
CA GLY A 54 1.74 7.39 11.76
C GLY A 54 2.12 7.22 10.30
N MET A 55 1.27 6.62 9.47
CA MET A 55 1.57 6.48 8.05
C MET A 55 1.47 7.83 7.33
N THR A 56 2.47 8.13 6.50
CA THR A 56 2.46 9.34 5.68
C THR A 56 1.87 9.05 4.32
N PHE A 57 0.79 9.75 3.97
CA PHE A 57 0.14 9.61 2.68
C PHE A 57 0.50 10.76 1.74
N HIS A 58 0.55 10.47 0.44
CA HIS A 58 0.80 11.48 -0.60
C HIS A 58 -0.40 12.40 -0.76
N CYS A 59 -1.61 11.86 -0.58
CA CYS A 59 -2.86 12.62 -0.62
C CYS A 59 -3.98 11.80 0.04
N SER A 60 -5.11 12.45 0.31
CA SER A 60 -6.33 11.74 0.71
C SER A 60 -6.86 10.87 -0.43
N PRO A 61 -7.71 9.87 -0.15
CA PRO A 61 -8.30 9.04 -1.20
C PRO A 61 -8.95 9.86 -2.30
N LYS A 62 -8.67 9.49 -3.55
CA LYS A 62 -9.18 10.16 -4.75
C LYS A 62 -9.82 9.16 -5.69
N ARG A 63 -10.80 9.62 -6.43
CA ARG A 63 -11.39 8.83 -7.51
C ARG A 63 -10.41 8.76 -8.68
N VAL A 64 -10.07 7.54 -9.09
CA VAL A 64 -9.13 7.29 -10.19
C VAL A 64 -9.78 6.58 -11.37
N GLY A 65 -11.10 6.48 -11.36
CA GLY A 65 -11.87 5.85 -12.41
C GLY A 65 -13.32 5.79 -12.00
N SER A 66 -14.12 5.01 -12.72
CA SER A 66 -15.52 4.82 -12.39
C SER A 66 -15.63 4.03 -11.08
N ASP A 67 -16.03 4.70 -10.01
CA ASP A 67 -16.24 4.10 -8.69
C ASP A 67 -15.00 3.45 -8.07
N ILE A 68 -13.81 3.81 -8.54
CA ILE A 68 -12.55 3.33 -8.00
C ILE A 68 -11.90 4.47 -7.21
N LEU A 69 -11.55 4.18 -5.96
CA LEU A 69 -10.86 5.12 -5.08
C LEU A 69 -9.48 4.58 -4.73
N ALA A 70 -8.49 5.44 -4.73
CA ALA A 70 -7.13 5.06 -4.39
C ALA A 70 -6.41 6.13 -3.60
N THR A 71 -5.44 5.72 -2.81
CA THR A 71 -4.47 6.60 -2.18
C THR A 71 -3.15 5.85 -2.02
N TYR A 72 -2.08 6.60 -1.91
CA TYR A 72 -0.72 6.08 -1.77
C TYR A 72 -0.07 6.66 -0.53
N GLY A 73 0.57 5.80 0.23
CA GLY A 73 1.33 6.21 1.40
C GLY A 73 2.67 5.50 1.49
N ARG A 74 3.43 5.83 2.51
CA ARG A 74 4.75 5.25 2.75
C ARG A 74 4.76 4.50 4.06
N ASP A 75 5.37 3.30 4.05
CA ASP A 75 5.64 2.58 5.29
C ASP A 75 6.86 3.20 6.02
N PRO A 76 7.22 2.72 7.23
CA PRO A 76 8.36 3.28 7.97
C PRO A 76 9.69 3.24 7.22
N ASP A 77 9.85 2.30 6.28
CA ASP A 77 11.06 2.16 5.48
C ASP A 77 11.01 2.95 4.17
N GLY A 78 9.92 3.69 3.93
CA GLY A 78 9.75 4.49 2.74
C GLY A 78 9.18 3.74 1.54
N ASN A 79 8.76 2.48 1.70
CA ASN A 79 8.11 1.74 0.63
C ASN A 79 6.71 2.27 0.38
N VAL A 80 6.32 2.34 -0.89
CA VAL A 80 4.99 2.84 -1.26
C VAL A 80 3.97 1.72 -1.14
N VAL A 81 2.87 2.04 -0.45
CA VAL A 81 1.71 1.15 -0.33
C VAL A 81 0.50 1.88 -0.89
N GLU A 82 -0.16 1.25 -1.84
CA GLU A 82 -1.42 1.74 -2.39
C GLU A 82 -2.58 1.09 -1.66
N LEU A 83 -3.58 1.90 -1.29
CA LEU A 83 -4.87 1.40 -0.87
C LEU A 83 -5.85 1.60 -2.03
N LEU A 84 -6.64 0.59 -2.32
CA LEU A 84 -7.57 0.59 -3.43
C LEU A 84 -8.94 0.08 -2.98
N GLU A 85 -9.97 0.84 -3.29
CA GLU A 85 -11.35 0.40 -3.10
C GLU A 85 -12.03 0.32 -4.45
N VAL A 86 -12.59 -0.84 -4.77
CA VAL A 86 -13.35 -1.06 -6.00
C VAL A 86 -14.73 -1.60 -5.64
N PRO A 87 -15.75 -1.38 -6.51
CA PRO A 87 -17.05 -2.01 -6.31
C PRO A 87 -16.94 -3.54 -6.29
N ALA A 88 -17.81 -4.19 -5.52
CA ALA A 88 -17.79 -5.66 -5.40
C ALA A 88 -17.94 -6.38 -6.73
N GLU A 89 -18.65 -5.77 -7.68
CA GLU A 89 -18.89 -6.29 -9.03
C GLU A 89 -17.76 -5.98 -10.02
N SER A 90 -16.74 -5.23 -9.59
CA SER A 90 -15.61 -4.89 -10.45
C SER A 90 -14.81 -6.14 -10.84
N PRO A 91 -14.36 -6.23 -12.11
CA PRO A 91 -13.43 -7.31 -12.48
C PRO A 91 -12.11 -7.26 -11.71
N LEU A 92 -11.79 -6.12 -11.11
CA LEU A 92 -10.60 -5.95 -10.28
C LEU A 92 -10.82 -6.39 -8.83
N ALA A 93 -12.06 -6.68 -8.44
CA ALA A 93 -12.35 -7.04 -7.06
C ALA A 93 -11.68 -8.36 -6.68
N VAL A 94 -10.95 -8.34 -5.58
CA VAL A 94 -10.35 -9.54 -5.01
C VAL A 94 -11.41 -10.22 -4.16
N VAL A 95 -11.61 -11.51 -4.38
CA VAL A 95 -12.56 -12.28 -3.58
C VAL A 95 -12.02 -12.43 -2.17
N ALA A 96 -12.83 -12.03 -1.19
CA ALA A 96 -12.46 -12.20 0.23
C ALA A 96 -12.36 -13.70 0.54
N SER A 97 -11.27 -14.09 1.14
CA SER A 97 -11.02 -15.48 1.55
C SER A 97 -11.29 -15.68 3.03
#